data_d6ae09cdc39c17da2352332a2fe40205
#
_entry.id   d6ae09cdc39c17da2352332a2fe40205
#
_cell.length_a   1.000
_cell.length_b   1.000
_cell.length_c   1.000
_cell.angle_alpha   90.00
_cell.angle_beta   90.00
_cell.angle_gamma   90.00
#
_symmetry.space_group_name_H-M   'P 1'
#
loop_
_entity.id
_entity.type
_entity.pdbx_description
1 polymer ?
#
loop_
_entity_poly.entity_id
_entity_poly.type
_entity_poly.pdbx_seq_one_letter_code
_entity_poly.pdbx_strand_id
1 'polypeptide(L)'
;MEKINSRKLAEVVGSVSKVIDCEIENIVTDSRKVQPGDLFIALKGEKFDAHDFVPEVIKAGAALVMVEHETDGVPAERQLVVKDCLHAFGLIGAYNRSRFKGVVIGLTGSAGKTTTKEELKFMLSQFGRVFATGGNHNNQVGVPITLCEMDMSADYAVIEMGMSAKGEIEELVSFVKPDVAVITNVYPMHIEFFSDFEGIAEAKAEIFKSLKKGGLAIINEDTNFADLLARRAEENGARVVTFGKKHHPRVKFELANEGEHYLYNAWCVLTVAEALGLDAVKAAGCLKDFGALDGRGKQHKLKLPGGLYTLIDDSYSGQPEAMKLAIGTLDKMPCSGRKVVVLGKMAELGETSQARHIEIGRQLADSSIDIVVGVCPEMKDMLAQLPADKERHYFENKEGLDEFLINKLLQNNDIVLIKGARYSSKLYQVAESLIKKGA
;
A
#
# COMPACT_ATOMS: atom_id res chain seq x y z
N MET A 1 -19.96 -1.59 -8.89
CA MET A 1 -20.62 -0.27 -8.96
C MET A 1 -22.12 -0.48 -9.09
N GLU A 2 -22.98 0.40 -8.54
CA GLU A 2 -24.39 0.41 -8.96
C GLU A 2 -24.47 0.82 -10.43
N LYS A 3 -25.42 0.23 -11.17
CA LYS A 3 -25.64 0.55 -12.59
C LYS A 3 -25.78 2.05 -12.80
N ILE A 4 -25.14 2.55 -13.84
CA ILE A 4 -25.20 3.94 -14.23
C ILE A 4 -25.57 4.07 -15.69
N ASN A 5 -26.48 5.00 -15.99
CA ASN A 5 -26.86 5.29 -17.36
C ASN A 5 -25.72 6.02 -18.10
N SER A 6 -25.43 5.62 -19.33
CA SER A 6 -24.35 6.16 -20.17
C SER A 6 -24.41 7.67 -20.38
N ARG A 7 -25.62 8.28 -20.49
CA ARG A 7 -25.79 9.73 -20.60
C ARG A 7 -25.41 10.42 -19.29
N LYS A 8 -25.79 9.81 -18.14
CA LYS A 8 -25.37 10.33 -16.84
C LYS A 8 -23.86 10.25 -16.67
N LEU A 9 -23.25 9.17 -17.17
CA LEU A 9 -21.81 9.02 -17.19
C LEU A 9 -21.12 10.12 -18.00
N ALA A 10 -21.66 10.46 -19.19
CA ALA A 10 -21.14 11.56 -20.02
C ALA A 10 -21.19 12.91 -19.28
N GLU A 11 -22.28 13.19 -18.56
CA GLU A 11 -22.38 14.40 -17.71
C GLU A 11 -21.31 14.38 -16.59
N VAL A 12 -21.11 13.25 -15.92
CA VAL A 12 -20.17 13.12 -14.80
C VAL A 12 -18.74 13.42 -15.26
N VAL A 13 -18.35 12.93 -16.43
CA VAL A 13 -16.99 13.13 -16.97
C VAL A 13 -16.85 14.40 -17.80
N GLY A 14 -17.93 15.20 -17.94
CA GLY A 14 -17.92 16.44 -18.71
C GLY A 14 -17.75 16.24 -20.22
N SER A 15 -18.13 15.07 -20.75
CA SER A 15 -18.06 14.77 -22.18
C SER A 15 -19.24 15.38 -22.93
N VAL A 16 -18.98 15.86 -24.16
CA VAL A 16 -20.00 16.33 -25.10
C VAL A 16 -20.44 15.25 -26.09
N SER A 17 -19.91 14.06 -26.00
CA SER A 17 -20.25 12.92 -26.86
C SER A 17 -21.74 12.56 -26.76
N LYS A 18 -22.37 12.35 -27.91
CA LYS A 18 -23.75 11.85 -27.99
C LYS A 18 -23.72 10.32 -27.93
N VAL A 19 -23.66 9.78 -26.71
CA VAL A 19 -23.56 8.34 -26.51
C VAL A 19 -24.92 7.65 -26.59
N ILE A 20 -24.90 6.37 -26.98
CA ILE A 20 -26.07 5.48 -26.97
C ILE A 20 -26.65 5.45 -25.54
N ASP A 21 -27.97 5.40 -25.43
CA ASP A 21 -28.68 5.29 -24.15
C ASP A 21 -28.66 3.83 -23.67
N CYS A 22 -27.83 3.51 -22.72
CA CYS A 22 -27.70 2.17 -22.16
C CYS A 22 -27.27 2.22 -20.69
N GLU A 23 -27.52 1.15 -19.97
CA GLU A 23 -27.02 0.92 -18.61
C GLU A 23 -25.62 0.30 -18.67
N ILE A 24 -24.70 0.86 -17.92
CA ILE A 24 -23.36 0.34 -17.71
C ILE A 24 -23.36 -0.48 -16.40
N GLU A 25 -22.95 -1.72 -16.49
CA GLU A 25 -22.93 -2.63 -15.32
C GLU A 25 -21.59 -2.62 -14.62
N ASN A 26 -20.48 -2.66 -15.38
CA ASN A 26 -19.13 -2.67 -14.82
C ASN A 26 -18.21 -1.71 -15.59
N ILE A 27 -17.09 -1.38 -14.94
CA ILE A 27 -15.99 -0.60 -15.51
C ILE A 27 -14.77 -1.49 -15.59
N VAL A 28 -14.14 -1.54 -16.76
CA VAL A 28 -13.00 -2.42 -17.03
C VAL A 28 -11.89 -1.65 -17.72
N THR A 29 -10.66 -1.82 -17.23
CA THR A 29 -9.43 -1.24 -17.82
C THR A 29 -8.53 -2.28 -18.48
N ASP A 30 -8.82 -3.59 -18.29
CA ASP A 30 -8.10 -4.71 -18.91
C ASP A 30 -8.95 -5.28 -20.05
N SER A 31 -8.52 -5.09 -21.31
CA SER A 31 -9.24 -5.51 -22.51
C SER A 31 -9.60 -7.00 -22.54
N ARG A 32 -8.81 -7.85 -21.85
CA ARG A 32 -8.99 -9.31 -21.76
C ARG A 32 -10.16 -9.71 -20.85
N LYS A 33 -10.64 -8.79 -20.01
CA LYS A 33 -11.70 -9.03 -19.02
C LYS A 33 -13.05 -8.46 -19.42
N VAL A 34 -13.14 -7.79 -20.56
CA VAL A 34 -14.36 -7.15 -21.03
C VAL A 34 -15.48 -8.18 -21.23
N GLN A 35 -16.65 -7.85 -20.70
CA GLN A 35 -17.90 -8.59 -20.83
C GLN A 35 -18.96 -7.73 -21.53
N PRO A 36 -20.01 -8.34 -22.12
CA PRO A 36 -21.14 -7.59 -22.65
C PRO A 36 -21.76 -6.68 -21.60
N GLY A 37 -21.99 -5.40 -21.97
CA GLY A 37 -22.57 -4.39 -21.07
C GLY A 37 -21.54 -3.53 -20.31
N ASP A 38 -20.26 -3.84 -20.39
CA ASP A 38 -19.20 -3.10 -19.69
C ASP A 38 -18.89 -1.75 -20.37
N LEU A 39 -18.41 -0.80 -19.56
CA LEU A 39 -17.62 0.35 -20.02
C LEU A 39 -16.14 -0.05 -20.01
N PHE A 40 -15.50 -0.04 -21.17
CA PHE A 40 -14.05 -0.14 -21.25
C PHE A 40 -13.41 1.25 -21.22
N ILE A 41 -12.41 1.46 -20.36
CA ILE A 41 -11.63 2.69 -20.27
C ILE A 41 -10.26 2.48 -20.92
N ALA A 42 -9.97 3.20 -22.00
CA ALA A 42 -8.72 3.14 -22.71
C ALA A 42 -7.65 3.98 -22.00
N LEU A 43 -6.93 3.38 -21.04
CA LEU A 43 -5.83 4.05 -20.35
C LEU A 43 -4.54 3.93 -21.16
N LYS A 44 -3.78 5.02 -21.18
CA LYS A 44 -2.44 5.07 -21.76
C LYS A 44 -1.38 4.79 -20.68
N GLY A 45 -0.63 3.72 -20.84
CA GLY A 45 0.50 3.37 -19.97
C GLY A 45 1.84 3.68 -20.62
N GLU A 46 2.93 3.48 -19.88
CA GLU A 46 4.30 3.70 -20.40
C GLU A 46 4.66 2.81 -21.59
N LYS A 47 4.13 1.60 -21.65
CA LYS A 47 4.50 0.57 -22.66
C LYS A 47 3.38 0.21 -23.62
N PHE A 48 2.13 0.54 -23.29
CA PHE A 48 0.95 0.15 -24.05
C PHE A 48 -0.04 1.30 -24.06
N ASP A 49 -0.69 1.50 -25.21
CA ASP A 49 -1.85 2.38 -25.33
C ASP A 49 -3.10 1.51 -25.48
N ALA A 50 -4.02 1.61 -24.51
CA ALA A 50 -5.22 0.78 -24.54
C ALA A 50 -6.23 1.21 -25.62
N HIS A 51 -6.02 2.35 -26.28
CA HIS A 51 -6.81 2.76 -27.45
C HIS A 51 -6.66 1.76 -28.62
N ASP A 52 -5.51 1.09 -28.74
CA ASP A 52 -5.26 0.06 -29.76
C ASP A 52 -6.23 -1.12 -29.66
N PHE A 53 -6.78 -1.39 -28.47
CA PHE A 53 -7.71 -2.51 -28.22
C PHE A 53 -9.18 -2.14 -28.36
N VAL A 54 -9.52 -0.87 -28.66
CA VAL A 54 -10.92 -0.41 -28.74
C VAL A 54 -11.76 -1.18 -29.75
N PRO A 55 -11.30 -1.47 -30.99
CA PRO A 55 -12.09 -2.25 -31.93
C PRO A 55 -12.34 -3.69 -31.44
N GLU A 56 -11.39 -4.28 -30.70
CA GLU A 56 -11.50 -5.64 -30.16
C GLU A 56 -12.52 -5.70 -29.02
N VAL A 57 -12.46 -4.78 -28.07
CA VAL A 57 -13.37 -4.76 -26.91
C VAL A 57 -14.82 -4.45 -27.33
N ILE A 58 -15.01 -3.66 -28.37
CA ILE A 58 -16.35 -3.45 -28.96
C ILE A 58 -16.91 -4.75 -29.55
N LYS A 59 -16.06 -5.54 -30.25
CA LYS A 59 -16.44 -6.86 -30.76
C LYS A 59 -16.72 -7.85 -29.63
N ALA A 60 -16.00 -7.74 -28.51
CA ALA A 60 -16.21 -8.56 -27.32
C ALA A 60 -17.51 -8.20 -26.56
N GLY A 61 -18.18 -7.08 -26.92
CA GLY A 61 -19.49 -6.71 -26.39
C GLY A 61 -19.49 -5.54 -25.41
N ALA A 62 -18.36 -4.79 -25.24
CA ALA A 62 -18.37 -3.57 -24.44
C ALA A 62 -19.53 -2.67 -24.87
N ALA A 63 -20.36 -2.20 -23.96
CA ALA A 63 -21.48 -1.31 -24.28
C ALA A 63 -20.99 0.05 -24.72
N LEU A 64 -19.96 0.55 -24.08
CA LEU A 64 -19.35 1.86 -24.30
C LEU A 64 -17.83 1.77 -24.12
N VAL A 65 -17.08 2.61 -24.81
CA VAL A 65 -15.64 2.82 -24.58
C VAL A 65 -15.39 4.27 -24.22
N MET A 66 -14.53 4.53 -23.22
CA MET A 66 -14.05 5.85 -22.89
C MET A 66 -12.65 6.03 -23.46
N VAL A 67 -12.48 7.06 -24.29
CA VAL A 67 -11.30 7.30 -25.12
C VAL A 67 -10.90 8.79 -25.11
N GLU A 68 -9.64 9.07 -25.40
CA GLU A 68 -9.15 10.47 -25.53
C GLU A 68 -9.34 11.05 -26.95
N HIS A 69 -9.52 10.16 -27.93
CA HIS A 69 -9.81 10.51 -29.32
C HIS A 69 -10.67 9.43 -29.97
N GLU A 70 -11.46 9.81 -30.96
CA GLU A 70 -12.28 8.83 -31.69
C GLU A 70 -11.42 7.79 -32.39
N THR A 71 -11.89 6.55 -32.34
CA THR A 71 -11.26 5.39 -32.99
C THR A 71 -12.04 5.06 -34.25
N ASP A 72 -11.35 5.04 -35.38
CA ASP A 72 -11.94 4.70 -36.70
C ASP A 72 -12.55 3.30 -36.70
N GLY A 73 -13.69 3.15 -37.39
CA GLY A 73 -14.40 1.88 -37.51
C GLY A 73 -15.23 1.47 -36.30
N VAL A 74 -15.29 2.32 -35.27
CA VAL A 74 -16.15 2.16 -34.08
C VAL A 74 -17.29 3.20 -34.15
N PRO A 75 -18.57 2.80 -33.91
CA PRO A 75 -19.68 3.74 -33.92
C PRO A 75 -19.46 4.89 -32.94
N ALA A 76 -19.63 6.14 -33.39
CA ALA A 76 -19.38 7.34 -32.56
C ALA A 76 -20.25 7.35 -31.30
N GLU A 77 -21.49 6.85 -31.38
CA GLU A 77 -22.40 6.76 -30.23
C GLU A 77 -21.96 5.73 -29.17
N ARG A 78 -20.96 4.89 -29.47
CA ARG A 78 -20.35 3.96 -28.52
C ARG A 78 -19.02 4.47 -27.97
N GLN A 79 -18.64 5.69 -28.29
CA GLN A 79 -17.39 6.32 -27.82
C GLN A 79 -17.70 7.52 -26.94
N LEU A 80 -17.24 7.45 -25.71
CA LEU A 80 -17.28 8.52 -24.74
C LEU A 80 -15.93 9.25 -24.80
N VAL A 81 -15.84 10.29 -25.60
CA VAL A 81 -14.60 11.04 -25.80
C VAL A 81 -14.39 12.00 -24.62
N VAL A 82 -13.23 11.93 -23.98
CA VAL A 82 -12.83 12.77 -22.86
C VAL A 82 -11.44 13.36 -23.11
N LYS A 83 -11.07 14.39 -22.39
CA LYS A 83 -9.74 15.02 -22.53
C LYS A 83 -8.62 14.13 -21.97
N ASP A 84 -8.90 13.40 -20.90
CA ASP A 84 -7.97 12.56 -20.13
C ASP A 84 -8.78 11.42 -19.52
N CYS A 85 -8.51 10.19 -19.96
CA CYS A 85 -9.22 9.00 -19.51
C CYS A 85 -8.93 8.67 -18.03
N LEU A 86 -7.73 8.95 -17.55
CA LEU A 86 -7.37 8.67 -16.16
C LEU A 86 -8.10 9.61 -15.20
N HIS A 87 -8.09 10.91 -15.49
CA HIS A 87 -8.84 11.89 -14.71
C HIS A 87 -10.36 11.64 -14.77
N ALA A 88 -10.91 11.36 -15.96
CA ALA A 88 -12.32 11.02 -16.13
C ALA A 88 -12.71 9.78 -15.33
N PHE A 89 -11.84 8.78 -15.24
CA PHE A 89 -12.04 7.61 -14.38
C PHE A 89 -12.14 8.01 -12.90
N GLY A 90 -11.27 8.91 -12.44
CA GLY A 90 -11.35 9.51 -11.11
C GLY A 90 -12.71 10.20 -10.85
N LEU A 91 -13.24 10.94 -11.82
CA LEU A 91 -14.55 11.59 -11.71
C LEU A 91 -15.70 10.59 -11.59
N ILE A 92 -15.64 9.46 -12.30
CA ILE A 92 -16.62 8.37 -12.14
C ILE A 92 -16.57 7.80 -10.72
N GLY A 93 -15.36 7.52 -10.22
CA GLY A 93 -15.15 7.09 -8.85
C GLY A 93 -15.67 8.11 -7.83
N ALA A 94 -15.39 9.40 -8.03
CA ALA A 94 -15.88 10.49 -7.18
C ALA A 94 -17.42 10.61 -7.20
N TYR A 95 -18.05 10.39 -8.34
CA TYR A 95 -19.51 10.34 -8.43
C TYR A 95 -20.06 9.19 -7.58
N ASN A 96 -19.49 7.98 -7.70
CA ASN A 96 -19.90 6.84 -6.89
C ASN A 96 -19.68 7.13 -5.38
N ARG A 97 -18.50 7.68 -5.01
CA ARG A 97 -18.19 8.13 -3.64
C ARG A 97 -19.20 9.14 -3.09
N SER A 98 -19.68 10.07 -3.92
CA SER A 98 -20.64 11.12 -3.49
C SER A 98 -21.97 10.54 -2.99
N ARG A 99 -22.30 9.33 -3.39
CA ARG A 99 -23.53 8.60 -3.03
C ARG A 99 -23.36 7.78 -1.74
N PHE A 100 -22.13 7.50 -1.34
CA PHE A 100 -21.82 6.77 -0.10
C PHE A 100 -22.16 7.62 1.13
N LYS A 101 -22.85 7.01 2.11
CA LYS A 101 -23.37 7.68 3.30
C LYS A 101 -22.57 7.41 4.55
N GLY A 102 -21.75 6.36 4.55
CA GLY A 102 -20.88 6.01 5.67
C GLY A 102 -19.70 6.96 5.86
N VAL A 103 -18.92 6.73 6.90
CA VAL A 103 -17.71 7.49 7.19
C VAL A 103 -16.56 7.03 6.29
N VAL A 104 -15.88 7.96 5.64
CA VAL A 104 -14.72 7.66 4.80
C VAL A 104 -13.43 8.10 5.50
N ILE A 105 -12.55 7.16 5.69
CA ILE A 105 -11.21 7.35 6.26
C ILE A 105 -10.20 7.24 5.12
N GLY A 106 -9.58 8.36 4.75
CA GLY A 106 -8.46 8.40 3.81
C GLY A 106 -7.14 8.26 4.55
N LEU A 107 -6.22 7.43 4.06
CA LEU A 107 -4.93 7.30 4.71
C LEU A 107 -3.76 7.31 3.73
N THR A 108 -2.67 7.95 4.15
CA THR A 108 -1.37 7.94 3.47
C THR A 108 -0.24 7.81 4.49
N GLY A 109 0.98 7.78 3.99
CA GLY A 109 2.21 7.73 4.78
C GLY A 109 3.36 7.10 4.01
N SER A 110 4.55 7.17 4.54
CA SER A 110 5.71 6.54 3.93
C SER A 110 5.70 5.02 4.16
N ALA A 111 5.45 4.56 5.37
CA ALA A 111 5.39 3.15 5.74
C ALA A 111 4.11 2.82 6.52
N GLY A 112 3.74 1.54 6.60
CA GLY A 112 2.63 1.06 7.42
C GLY A 112 1.24 1.27 6.84
N LYS A 113 1.06 1.98 5.71
CA LYS A 113 -0.25 2.28 5.10
C LYS A 113 -1.18 1.07 5.03
N THR A 114 -0.76 0.02 4.35
CA THR A 114 -1.61 -1.16 4.15
C THR A 114 -1.88 -1.90 5.46
N THR A 115 -0.88 -1.99 6.35
CA THR A 115 -1.10 -2.61 7.66
C THR A 115 -2.11 -1.82 8.48
N THR A 116 -1.96 -0.50 8.57
CA THR A 116 -2.91 0.38 9.26
C THR A 116 -4.31 0.31 8.62
N LYS A 117 -4.40 0.26 7.28
CA LYS A 117 -5.67 0.10 6.56
C LYS A 117 -6.37 -1.21 6.95
N GLU A 118 -5.66 -2.33 6.91
CA GLU A 118 -6.26 -3.64 7.26
C GLU A 118 -6.60 -3.72 8.75
N GLU A 119 -5.78 -3.13 9.63
CA GLU A 119 -6.05 -3.07 11.06
C GLU A 119 -7.27 -2.16 11.37
N LEU A 120 -7.39 -1.00 10.69
CA LEU A 120 -8.60 -0.17 10.73
C LEU A 120 -9.83 -0.95 10.26
N LYS A 121 -9.74 -1.65 9.12
CA LYS A 121 -10.82 -2.49 8.61
C LYS A 121 -11.22 -3.55 9.64
N PHE A 122 -10.26 -4.23 10.22
CA PHE A 122 -10.49 -5.27 11.23
C PHE A 122 -11.17 -4.70 12.49
N MET A 123 -10.66 -3.61 13.04
CA MET A 123 -11.21 -2.96 14.21
C MET A 123 -12.62 -2.41 13.94
N LEU A 124 -12.81 -1.67 12.84
CA LEU A 124 -14.10 -1.07 12.49
C LEU A 124 -15.17 -2.13 12.19
N SER A 125 -14.77 -3.34 11.73
CA SER A 125 -15.70 -4.45 11.51
C SER A 125 -16.43 -4.91 12.79
N GLN A 126 -15.91 -4.55 13.95
CA GLN A 126 -16.60 -4.77 15.23
C GLN A 126 -17.79 -3.82 15.42
N PHE A 127 -17.86 -2.73 14.68
CA PHE A 127 -18.85 -1.66 14.85
C PHE A 127 -19.82 -1.53 13.67
N GLY A 128 -19.49 -2.12 12.53
CA GLY A 128 -20.34 -2.05 11.35
C GLY A 128 -19.68 -2.72 10.14
N ARG A 129 -20.32 -2.62 9.00
CA ARG A 129 -19.80 -3.13 7.74
C ARG A 129 -18.72 -2.20 7.22
N VAL A 130 -17.58 -2.76 6.80
CA VAL A 130 -16.41 -1.99 6.34
C VAL A 130 -16.06 -2.36 4.92
N PHE A 131 -15.95 -1.36 4.06
CA PHE A 131 -15.30 -1.44 2.77
C PHE A 131 -13.86 -0.91 2.90
N ALA A 132 -12.89 -1.48 2.17
CA ALA A 132 -11.53 -0.96 2.16
C ALA A 132 -10.84 -1.20 0.80
N THR A 133 -9.85 -0.36 0.50
CA THR A 133 -8.99 -0.53 -0.68
C THR A 133 -8.48 -1.95 -0.79
N GLY A 134 -8.74 -2.61 -1.93
CA GLY A 134 -8.26 -3.94 -2.23
C GLY A 134 -6.76 -3.95 -2.59
N GLY A 135 -6.00 -4.91 -2.08
CA GLY A 135 -4.58 -5.06 -2.43
C GLY A 135 -3.78 -3.77 -2.28
N ASN A 136 -3.14 -3.35 -3.38
CA ASN A 136 -2.36 -2.10 -3.52
C ASN A 136 -3.00 -1.09 -4.48
N HIS A 137 -4.32 -1.06 -4.60
CA HIS A 137 -5.06 -0.10 -5.44
C HIS A 137 -5.04 1.32 -4.84
N ASN A 138 -3.85 1.87 -4.63
CA ASN A 138 -3.62 3.12 -3.92
C ASN A 138 -3.04 4.27 -4.77
N ASN A 139 -2.92 4.06 -6.09
CA ASN A 139 -2.42 5.04 -7.05
C ASN A 139 -3.56 5.62 -7.92
N GLN A 140 -3.21 6.42 -8.94
CA GLN A 140 -4.13 7.13 -9.83
C GLN A 140 -5.10 6.20 -10.60
N VAL A 141 -4.75 4.94 -10.80
CA VAL A 141 -5.65 3.93 -11.39
C VAL A 141 -6.40 3.17 -10.31
N GLY A 142 -5.71 2.78 -9.24
CA GLY A 142 -6.25 1.92 -8.18
C GLY A 142 -7.30 2.58 -7.31
N VAL A 143 -7.15 3.88 -6.99
CA VAL A 143 -8.14 4.60 -6.19
C VAL A 143 -9.46 4.77 -6.95
N PRO A 144 -9.50 5.17 -8.23
CA PRO A 144 -10.73 5.13 -9.03
C PRO A 144 -11.41 3.76 -9.07
N ILE A 145 -10.65 2.67 -9.28
CA ILE A 145 -11.19 1.30 -9.20
C ILE A 145 -11.87 1.08 -7.84
N THR A 146 -11.14 1.36 -6.75
CA THR A 146 -11.65 1.22 -5.38
C THR A 146 -12.95 1.99 -5.17
N LEU A 147 -13.01 3.24 -5.63
CA LEU A 147 -14.23 4.06 -5.49
C LEU A 147 -15.40 3.53 -6.33
N CYS A 148 -15.13 2.99 -7.52
CA CYS A 148 -16.16 2.35 -8.34
C CYS A 148 -16.69 1.05 -7.72
N GLU A 149 -15.86 0.30 -7.03
CA GLU A 149 -16.21 -0.96 -6.34
C GLU A 149 -16.82 -0.75 -4.96
N MET A 150 -16.94 0.50 -4.49
CA MET A 150 -17.39 0.81 -3.14
C MET A 150 -18.73 0.17 -2.79
N ASP A 151 -18.77 -0.58 -1.67
CA ASP A 151 -20.01 -1.13 -1.11
C ASP A 151 -20.85 -0.02 -0.49
N MET A 152 -21.93 0.37 -1.17
CA MET A 152 -22.83 1.44 -0.73
C MET A 152 -23.57 1.11 0.57
N SER A 153 -23.59 -0.15 1.01
CA SER A 153 -24.21 -0.59 2.25
C SER A 153 -23.25 -0.61 3.44
N ALA A 154 -21.96 -0.27 3.22
CA ALA A 154 -20.99 -0.20 4.31
C ALA A 154 -21.19 1.06 5.18
N ASP A 155 -20.90 0.91 6.48
CA ASP A 155 -20.93 2.00 7.46
C ASP A 155 -19.62 2.80 7.42
N TYR A 156 -18.52 2.14 7.03
CA TYR A 156 -17.17 2.71 6.98
C TYR A 156 -16.50 2.35 5.66
N ALA A 157 -15.68 3.26 5.15
CA ALA A 157 -14.79 3.00 4.03
C ALA A 157 -13.35 3.45 4.37
N VAL A 158 -12.36 2.59 4.17
CA VAL A 158 -10.94 2.90 4.42
C VAL A 158 -10.20 2.91 3.09
N ILE A 159 -9.79 4.10 2.64
CA ILE A 159 -9.19 4.33 1.33
C ILE A 159 -7.71 4.68 1.48
N GLU A 160 -6.85 3.77 1.02
CA GLU A 160 -5.40 3.97 0.99
C GLU A 160 -5.00 4.80 -0.23
N MET A 161 -4.18 5.85 -0.01
CA MET A 161 -3.64 6.70 -1.07
C MET A 161 -2.11 6.72 -0.98
N GLY A 162 -1.47 6.29 -2.06
CA GLY A 162 -0.02 6.35 -2.25
C GLY A 162 0.37 7.49 -3.18
N MET A 163 1.65 7.86 -3.17
CA MET A 163 2.21 8.85 -4.10
C MET A 163 3.69 8.57 -4.38
N SER A 164 4.14 8.97 -5.54
CA SER A 164 5.55 9.08 -5.94
C SER A 164 5.95 10.53 -6.21
N ALA A 165 5.00 11.42 -6.51
CA ALA A 165 5.26 12.83 -6.82
C ALA A 165 4.26 13.77 -6.13
N LYS A 166 4.62 15.06 -6.08
CA LYS A 166 3.75 16.14 -5.59
C LYS A 166 2.53 16.29 -6.50
N GLY A 167 1.36 16.56 -5.91
CA GLY A 167 0.09 16.73 -6.61
C GLY A 167 -0.72 15.43 -6.77
N GLU A 168 -0.08 14.27 -6.63
CA GLU A 168 -0.78 12.99 -6.79
C GLU A 168 -1.79 12.74 -5.67
N ILE A 169 -1.44 13.01 -4.41
CA ILE A 169 -2.39 12.90 -3.28
C ILE A 169 -3.50 13.94 -3.42
N GLU A 170 -3.19 15.16 -3.88
CA GLU A 170 -4.18 16.20 -4.10
C GLU A 170 -5.25 15.76 -5.09
N GLU A 171 -4.86 15.16 -6.20
CA GLU A 171 -5.78 14.60 -7.17
C GLU A 171 -6.63 13.49 -6.55
N LEU A 172 -6.00 12.48 -5.93
CA LEU A 172 -6.68 11.34 -5.33
C LEU A 172 -7.67 11.78 -4.24
N VAL A 173 -7.27 12.68 -3.36
CA VAL A 173 -8.13 13.14 -2.26
C VAL A 173 -9.31 13.98 -2.77
N SER A 174 -9.18 14.63 -3.94
CA SER A 174 -10.28 15.33 -4.57
C SER A 174 -11.43 14.41 -4.97
N PHE A 175 -11.12 13.16 -5.30
CA PHE A 175 -12.09 12.09 -5.60
C PHE A 175 -12.62 11.42 -4.33
N VAL A 176 -11.74 11.14 -3.36
CA VAL A 176 -12.06 10.41 -2.13
C VAL A 176 -12.88 11.24 -1.15
N LYS A 177 -12.54 12.51 -0.97
CA LYS A 177 -13.19 13.46 -0.02
C LYS A 177 -13.45 12.83 1.36
N PRO A 178 -12.39 12.50 2.10
CA PRO A 178 -12.51 11.78 3.37
C PRO A 178 -13.16 12.65 4.46
N ASP A 179 -13.79 11.98 5.43
CA ASP A 179 -14.28 12.60 6.68
C ASP A 179 -13.15 12.61 7.74
N VAL A 180 -12.25 11.62 7.64
CA VAL A 180 -11.05 11.47 8.47
C VAL A 180 -9.86 11.26 7.55
N ALA A 181 -8.79 12.04 7.69
CA ALA A 181 -7.52 11.87 6.99
C ALA A 181 -6.43 11.44 7.96
N VAL A 182 -5.69 10.39 7.61
CA VAL A 182 -4.65 9.80 8.46
C VAL A 182 -3.30 9.88 7.75
N ILE A 183 -2.27 10.36 8.46
CA ILE A 183 -0.87 10.25 8.04
C ILE A 183 -0.12 9.37 9.04
N THR A 184 0.29 8.16 8.60
CA THR A 184 0.96 7.20 9.48
C THR A 184 2.37 7.65 9.87
N ASN A 185 3.15 8.14 8.92
CA ASN A 185 4.51 8.66 9.11
C ASN A 185 5.05 9.33 7.85
N VAL A 186 6.16 10.06 8.00
CA VAL A 186 6.93 10.66 6.91
C VAL A 186 8.39 10.22 7.04
N TYR A 187 8.86 9.47 6.03
CA TYR A 187 10.24 9.04 5.86
C TYR A 187 10.73 9.44 4.46
N PRO A 188 12.04 9.52 4.21
CA PRO A 188 12.60 9.91 2.91
C PRO A 188 12.44 8.79 1.86
N MET A 189 11.18 8.49 1.52
CA MET A 189 10.78 7.57 0.45
C MET A 189 10.52 8.34 -0.84
N HIS A 190 10.80 7.70 -2.00
CA HIS A 190 10.63 8.34 -3.31
C HIS A 190 11.42 9.64 -3.46
N ILE A 191 12.50 9.79 -2.68
CA ILE A 191 13.28 11.05 -2.59
C ILE A 191 13.84 11.49 -3.95
N GLU A 192 14.03 10.57 -4.89
CA GLU A 192 14.47 10.87 -6.25
C GLU A 192 13.49 11.75 -7.05
N PHE A 193 12.20 11.79 -6.65
CA PHE A 193 11.16 12.58 -7.29
C PHE A 193 10.89 13.92 -6.57
N PHE A 194 11.66 14.23 -5.53
CA PHE A 194 11.50 15.44 -4.72
C PHE A 194 12.79 16.22 -4.61
N SER A 195 12.70 17.55 -4.51
CA SER A 195 13.85 18.41 -4.32
C SER A 195 14.53 18.22 -2.94
N ASP A 196 13.72 17.88 -1.93
CA ASP A 196 14.14 17.71 -0.56
C ASP A 196 13.16 16.85 0.25
N PHE A 197 13.52 16.57 1.50
CA PHE A 197 12.71 15.74 2.37
C PHE A 197 11.41 16.42 2.85
N GLU A 198 11.40 17.75 2.99
CA GLU A 198 10.21 18.52 3.36
C GLU A 198 9.15 18.44 2.26
N GLY A 199 9.55 18.41 0.97
CA GLY A 199 8.67 18.21 -0.16
C GLY A 199 7.83 16.93 -0.06
N ILE A 200 8.37 15.85 0.54
CA ILE A 200 7.62 14.62 0.80
C ILE A 200 6.53 14.85 1.85
N ALA A 201 6.82 15.61 2.91
CA ALA A 201 5.83 15.96 3.94
C ALA A 201 4.72 16.83 3.35
N GLU A 202 5.05 17.82 2.54
CA GLU A 202 4.10 18.69 1.85
C GLU A 202 3.19 17.89 0.91
N ALA A 203 3.75 16.96 0.12
CA ALA A 203 2.95 16.10 -0.75
C ALA A 203 1.99 15.19 0.04
N LYS A 204 2.41 14.66 1.20
CA LYS A 204 1.49 13.89 2.06
C LYS A 204 0.42 14.75 2.71
N ALA A 205 0.75 16.00 3.07
CA ALA A 205 -0.20 16.95 3.63
C ALA A 205 -1.33 17.33 2.65
N GLU A 206 -1.15 17.10 1.33
CA GLU A 206 -2.20 17.26 0.34
C GLU A 206 -3.49 16.47 0.68
N ILE A 207 -3.40 15.40 1.48
CA ILE A 207 -4.57 14.61 1.92
C ILE A 207 -5.58 15.46 2.70
N PHE A 208 -5.15 16.57 3.29
CA PHE A 208 -6.03 17.46 4.06
C PHE A 208 -6.83 18.42 3.18
N LYS A 209 -6.44 18.64 1.90
CA LYS A 209 -7.06 19.63 1.00
C LYS A 209 -8.55 19.38 0.71
N SER A 210 -9.02 18.15 0.82
CA SER A 210 -10.42 17.79 0.59
C SER A 210 -11.16 17.34 1.85
N LEU A 211 -10.62 17.57 3.03
CA LEU A 211 -11.37 17.43 4.27
C LEU A 211 -12.49 18.47 4.37
N LYS A 212 -13.64 18.04 4.83
CA LYS A 212 -14.71 18.98 5.19
C LYS A 212 -14.26 19.88 6.34
N LYS A 213 -14.79 21.10 6.41
CA LYS A 213 -14.53 21.97 7.56
C LYS A 213 -14.88 21.27 8.87
N GLY A 214 -13.92 21.19 9.78
CA GLY A 214 -14.03 20.43 11.04
C GLY A 214 -13.86 18.91 10.89
N GLY A 215 -13.49 18.41 9.71
CA GLY A 215 -13.05 17.03 9.50
C GLY A 215 -11.80 16.71 10.32
N LEU A 216 -11.52 15.42 10.49
CA LEU A 216 -10.46 14.94 11.38
C LEU A 216 -9.15 14.73 10.63
N ALA A 217 -8.06 15.31 11.12
CA ALA A 217 -6.69 15.03 10.71
C ALA A 217 -5.98 14.26 11.82
N ILE A 218 -5.71 12.97 11.57
CA ILE A 218 -5.01 12.07 12.52
C ILE A 218 -3.54 12.00 12.12
N ILE A 219 -2.65 12.47 12.99
CA ILE A 219 -1.23 12.67 12.68
C ILE A 219 -0.35 11.98 13.72
N ASN A 220 0.64 11.24 13.26
CA ASN A 220 1.69 10.71 14.12
C ASN A 220 2.59 11.87 14.60
N GLU A 221 2.62 12.14 15.91
CA GLU A 221 3.39 13.24 16.48
C GLU A 221 4.91 12.98 16.52
N ASP A 222 5.31 11.71 16.47
CA ASP A 222 6.73 11.32 16.49
C ASP A 222 7.34 11.23 15.09
N THR A 223 6.57 11.55 14.04
CA THR A 223 7.09 11.54 12.68
C THR A 223 7.84 12.81 12.33
N ASN A 224 8.71 12.74 11.33
CA ASN A 224 9.35 13.94 10.80
C ASN A 224 8.27 14.91 10.29
N PHE A 225 8.47 16.21 10.49
CA PHE A 225 7.58 17.29 10.05
C PHE A 225 6.17 17.24 10.67
N ALA A 226 5.97 16.64 11.84
CA ALA A 226 4.66 16.58 12.50
C ALA A 226 4.00 17.97 12.64
N ASP A 227 4.78 19.00 13.03
CA ASP A 227 4.31 20.39 13.17
C ASP A 227 3.89 21.00 11.82
N LEU A 228 4.59 20.67 10.73
CA LEU A 228 4.20 21.08 9.37
C LEU A 228 2.87 20.45 8.98
N LEU A 229 2.73 19.15 9.20
CA LEU A 229 1.50 18.42 8.90
C LEU A 229 0.30 18.99 9.68
N ALA A 230 0.49 19.28 10.98
CA ALA A 230 -0.55 19.88 11.82
C ALA A 230 -0.98 21.26 11.29
N ARG A 231 -0.02 22.14 10.97
CA ARG A 231 -0.31 23.44 10.36
C ARG A 231 -1.08 23.32 9.05
N ARG A 232 -0.67 22.41 8.14
CA ARG A 232 -1.36 22.20 6.88
C ARG A 232 -2.79 21.68 7.08
N ALA A 233 -3.02 20.83 8.07
CA ALA A 233 -4.35 20.38 8.42
C ALA A 233 -5.23 21.54 8.95
N GLU A 234 -4.71 22.38 9.84
CA GLU A 234 -5.41 23.54 10.41
C GLU A 234 -5.72 24.60 9.35
N GLU A 235 -4.79 24.87 8.43
CA GLU A 235 -4.97 25.80 7.28
C GLU A 235 -6.14 25.34 6.37
N ASN A 236 -6.38 24.01 6.30
CA ASN A 236 -7.52 23.44 5.58
C ASN A 236 -8.79 23.32 6.45
N GLY A 237 -8.78 23.86 7.67
CA GLY A 237 -9.92 23.87 8.59
C GLY A 237 -10.24 22.54 9.25
N ALA A 238 -9.26 21.62 9.29
CA ALA A 238 -9.40 20.34 9.97
C ALA A 238 -9.19 20.47 11.49
N ARG A 239 -9.78 19.54 12.25
CA ARG A 239 -9.47 19.33 13.65
C ARG A 239 -8.32 18.33 13.77
N VAL A 240 -7.17 18.78 14.26
CA VAL A 240 -6.00 17.92 14.45
C VAL A 240 -6.14 17.07 15.71
N VAL A 241 -5.85 15.79 15.57
CA VAL A 241 -5.71 14.81 16.65
C VAL A 241 -4.41 14.05 16.42
N THR A 242 -3.56 14.00 17.44
CA THR A 242 -2.27 13.32 17.32
C THR A 242 -2.25 11.98 18.03
N PHE A 243 -1.38 11.09 17.57
CA PHE A 243 -1.02 9.85 18.26
C PHE A 243 0.51 9.69 18.27
N GLY A 244 1.04 9.04 19.30
CA GLY A 244 2.47 8.81 19.46
C GLY A 244 2.84 8.54 20.92
N LYS A 245 4.10 8.68 21.24
CA LYS A 245 4.62 8.35 22.59
C LYS A 245 4.04 9.26 23.68
N LYS A 246 3.74 10.51 23.35
CA LYS A 246 3.21 11.49 24.29
C LYS A 246 1.66 11.45 24.37
N HIS A 247 1.02 11.34 23.21
CA HIS A 247 -0.43 11.30 23.08
C HIS A 247 -0.88 9.97 22.44
N HIS A 248 -1.14 8.97 23.27
CA HIS A 248 -1.68 7.68 22.84
C HIS A 248 -2.94 7.33 23.61
N PRO A 249 -3.81 6.51 23.04
CA PRO A 249 -5.00 6.03 23.73
C PRO A 249 -4.66 5.36 25.06
N ARG A 250 -5.35 5.72 26.12
CA ARG A 250 -5.07 5.22 27.50
C ARG A 250 -5.70 3.87 27.78
N VAL A 251 -6.50 3.35 26.86
CA VAL A 251 -7.11 2.03 26.97
C VAL A 251 -6.02 0.95 26.94
N LYS A 252 -6.12 -0.05 27.79
CA LYS A 252 -5.22 -1.22 27.77
C LYS A 252 -5.56 -2.10 26.59
N PHE A 253 -4.54 -2.57 25.87
CA PHE A 253 -4.67 -3.50 24.75
C PHE A 253 -3.50 -4.47 24.70
N GLU A 254 -3.69 -5.57 24.00
CA GLU A 254 -2.69 -6.57 23.68
C GLU A 254 -2.55 -6.64 22.15
N LEU A 255 -1.36 -6.97 21.67
CA LEU A 255 -1.07 -7.14 20.25
C LEU A 255 -0.69 -8.58 19.95
N ALA A 256 -1.10 -9.09 18.79
CA ALA A 256 -0.70 -10.41 18.32
C ALA A 256 0.78 -10.49 17.92
N ASN A 257 1.39 -9.34 17.60
CA ASN A 257 2.76 -9.26 17.11
C ASN A 257 3.59 -8.26 17.94
N GLU A 258 4.87 -8.56 18.11
CA GLU A 258 5.83 -7.68 18.79
C GLU A 258 6.50 -6.75 17.79
N GLY A 259 6.78 -5.52 18.24
CA GLY A 259 7.51 -4.52 17.47
C GLY A 259 6.92 -3.12 17.59
N GLU A 260 7.77 -2.11 17.59
CA GLU A 260 7.37 -0.71 17.77
C GLU A 260 6.39 -0.24 16.69
N HIS A 261 6.55 -0.71 15.46
CA HIS A 261 5.67 -0.36 14.35
C HIS A 261 4.23 -0.89 14.52
N TYR A 262 4.05 -2.06 15.14
CA TYR A 262 2.70 -2.57 15.46
C TYR A 262 2.05 -1.71 16.55
N LEU A 263 2.84 -1.24 17.52
CA LEU A 263 2.36 -0.35 18.57
C LEU A 263 1.86 1.00 17.97
N TYR A 264 2.63 1.60 17.05
CA TYR A 264 2.20 2.83 16.38
C TYR A 264 0.95 2.64 15.52
N ASN A 265 0.84 1.52 14.81
CA ASN A 265 -0.38 1.21 14.06
C ASN A 265 -1.59 1.09 15.00
N ALA A 266 -1.46 0.37 16.11
CA ALA A 266 -2.50 0.24 17.12
C ALA A 266 -2.90 1.60 17.72
N TRP A 267 -1.94 2.45 18.08
CA TRP A 267 -2.23 3.81 18.54
C TRP A 267 -3.01 4.61 17.50
N CYS A 268 -2.60 4.56 16.24
CA CYS A 268 -3.32 5.19 15.13
C CYS A 268 -4.77 4.71 15.06
N VAL A 269 -4.98 3.40 15.03
CA VAL A 269 -6.31 2.76 14.90
C VAL A 269 -7.21 3.09 16.07
N LEU A 270 -6.69 3.04 17.31
CA LEU A 270 -7.44 3.39 18.51
C LEU A 270 -7.74 4.90 18.59
N THR A 271 -6.82 5.75 18.13
CA THR A 271 -7.07 7.20 18.03
C THR A 271 -8.19 7.51 17.03
N VAL A 272 -8.25 6.80 15.91
CA VAL A 272 -9.37 6.90 14.97
C VAL A 272 -10.67 6.47 15.64
N ALA A 273 -10.68 5.36 16.40
CA ALA A 273 -11.85 4.89 17.12
C ALA A 273 -12.38 5.92 18.13
N GLU A 274 -11.48 6.47 18.97
CA GLU A 274 -11.81 7.52 19.96
C GLU A 274 -12.34 8.79 19.27
N ALA A 275 -11.69 9.23 18.17
CA ALA A 275 -12.08 10.43 17.43
C ALA A 275 -13.46 10.29 16.76
N LEU A 276 -13.86 9.06 16.40
CA LEU A 276 -15.19 8.72 15.89
C LEU A 276 -16.22 8.46 17.00
N GLY A 277 -15.84 8.51 18.29
CA GLY A 277 -16.73 8.26 19.43
C GLY A 277 -17.11 6.79 19.61
N LEU A 278 -16.30 5.86 19.09
CA LEU A 278 -16.53 4.43 19.25
C LEU A 278 -16.08 3.94 20.63
N ASP A 279 -16.62 2.80 21.08
CA ASP A 279 -16.22 2.17 22.35
C ASP A 279 -14.73 1.74 22.28
N ALA A 280 -13.89 2.48 23.01
CA ALA A 280 -12.44 2.28 23.04
C ALA A 280 -12.04 0.90 23.61
N VAL A 281 -12.81 0.35 24.56
CA VAL A 281 -12.52 -0.97 25.17
C VAL A 281 -12.79 -2.07 24.14
N LYS A 282 -13.89 -1.98 23.41
CA LYS A 282 -14.24 -2.91 22.34
C LYS A 282 -13.24 -2.82 21.20
N ALA A 283 -12.84 -1.62 20.80
CA ALA A 283 -11.81 -1.40 19.77
C ALA A 283 -10.45 -2.00 20.18
N ALA A 284 -10.02 -1.76 21.40
CA ALA A 284 -8.77 -2.29 21.95
C ALA A 284 -8.78 -3.83 22.09
N GLY A 285 -9.91 -4.39 22.51
CA GLY A 285 -10.05 -5.82 22.78
C GLY A 285 -9.87 -6.72 21.55
N CYS A 286 -10.10 -6.21 20.34
CA CYS A 286 -9.94 -6.99 19.12
C CYS A 286 -8.49 -7.03 18.58
N LEU A 287 -7.61 -6.08 18.98
CA LEU A 287 -6.27 -5.94 18.37
C LEU A 287 -5.37 -7.16 18.57
N LYS A 288 -5.54 -7.91 19.67
CA LYS A 288 -4.82 -9.16 19.93
C LYS A 288 -5.08 -10.26 18.89
N ASP A 289 -6.21 -10.16 18.17
CA ASP A 289 -6.62 -11.13 17.15
C ASP A 289 -6.23 -10.68 15.73
N PHE A 290 -5.62 -9.48 15.58
CA PHE A 290 -5.11 -8.98 14.33
C PHE A 290 -3.69 -9.46 14.08
N GLY A 291 -3.54 -10.52 13.27
CA GLY A 291 -2.24 -11.09 12.89
C GLY A 291 -1.49 -10.29 11.82
N ALA A 292 -0.21 -10.58 11.66
CA ALA A 292 0.59 -10.02 10.59
C ALA A 292 0.06 -10.42 9.21
N LEU A 293 0.14 -9.50 8.25
CA LEU A 293 -0.29 -9.71 6.88
C LEU A 293 0.76 -10.46 6.05
N ASP A 294 0.33 -11.16 5.02
CA ASP A 294 1.23 -11.81 4.06
C ASP A 294 2.21 -10.80 3.46
N GLY A 295 3.49 -11.17 3.46
CA GLY A 295 4.56 -10.29 3.00
C GLY A 295 4.90 -9.10 3.91
N ARG A 296 4.32 -9.01 5.12
CA ARG A 296 4.50 -7.91 6.08
C ARG A 296 4.81 -8.38 7.50
N GLY A 297 5.83 -9.22 7.60
CA GLY A 297 6.32 -9.74 8.87
C GLY A 297 5.58 -10.98 9.37
N LYS A 298 4.75 -11.62 8.54
CA LYS A 298 4.04 -12.85 8.91
C LYS A 298 5.02 -13.99 9.16
N GLN A 299 4.85 -14.66 10.30
CA GLN A 299 5.67 -15.79 10.69
C GLN A 299 5.02 -17.11 10.30
N HIS A 300 5.83 -18.00 9.72
CA HIS A 300 5.45 -19.35 9.33
C HIS A 300 6.42 -20.36 9.95
N LYS A 301 5.88 -21.33 10.67
CA LYS A 301 6.67 -22.49 11.12
C LYS A 301 6.66 -23.56 10.04
N LEU A 302 7.79 -23.80 9.42
CA LEU A 302 7.94 -24.63 8.23
C LEU A 302 8.87 -25.83 8.50
N LYS A 303 8.66 -26.93 7.76
CA LYS A 303 9.44 -28.15 7.86
C LYS A 303 10.71 -28.10 7.01
N LEU A 304 11.78 -28.73 7.52
CA LEU A 304 13.00 -29.06 6.81
C LEU A 304 13.27 -30.57 6.89
N PRO A 305 14.10 -31.11 6.01
CA PRO A 305 14.71 -32.42 6.27
C PRO A 305 15.53 -32.36 7.58
N GLY A 306 14.97 -32.91 8.68
CA GLY A 306 15.64 -32.93 9.98
C GLY A 306 15.19 -31.89 10.99
N GLY A 307 14.12 -31.14 10.78
CA GLY A 307 13.62 -30.20 11.79
C GLY A 307 12.59 -29.19 11.32
N LEU A 308 12.49 -28.12 12.07
CA LEU A 308 11.60 -26.99 11.80
C LEU A 308 12.39 -25.70 11.78
N TYR A 309 11.93 -24.71 11.01
CA TYR A 309 12.44 -23.33 11.05
C TYR A 309 11.29 -22.33 11.03
N THR A 310 11.59 -21.11 11.40
CA THR A 310 10.62 -20.01 11.32
C THR A 310 10.98 -19.09 10.16
N LEU A 311 10.09 -18.95 9.20
CA LEU A 311 10.16 -17.93 8.14
C LEU A 311 9.40 -16.70 8.59
N ILE A 312 10.04 -15.53 8.54
CA ILE A 312 9.42 -14.21 8.65
C ILE A 312 9.32 -13.66 7.23
N ASP A 313 8.12 -13.72 6.65
CA ASP A 313 7.86 -13.14 5.32
C ASP A 313 7.56 -11.64 5.44
N ASP A 314 8.56 -10.80 5.13
CA ASP A 314 8.44 -9.34 5.04
C ASP A 314 8.88 -8.85 3.64
N SER A 315 8.53 -9.63 2.62
CA SER A 315 9.00 -9.50 1.24
C SER A 315 8.23 -8.48 0.38
N TYR A 316 7.26 -7.77 0.96
CA TYR A 316 6.46 -6.81 0.20
C TYR A 316 7.18 -5.48 -0.03
N SER A 317 7.87 -4.95 0.97
CA SER A 317 8.50 -3.62 0.93
C SER A 317 10.01 -3.69 1.21
N GLY A 318 10.79 -3.00 0.40
CA GLY A 318 12.24 -2.86 0.56
C GLY A 318 12.66 -1.41 0.84
N GLN A 319 11.90 -0.67 1.64
CA GLN A 319 12.27 0.68 2.01
C GLN A 319 13.32 0.70 3.13
N PRO A 320 14.28 1.64 3.14
CA PRO A 320 15.40 1.65 4.08
C PRO A 320 14.97 1.57 5.55
N GLU A 321 14.04 2.42 5.98
CA GLU A 321 13.60 2.45 7.37
C GLU A 321 12.84 1.18 7.76
N ALA A 322 12.01 0.64 6.85
CA ALA A 322 11.34 -0.63 7.08
C ALA A 322 12.33 -1.80 7.13
N MET A 323 13.42 -1.75 6.36
CA MET A 323 14.48 -2.75 6.39
C MET A 323 15.25 -2.70 7.70
N LYS A 324 15.65 -1.51 8.15
CA LYS A 324 16.30 -1.29 9.45
C LYS A 324 15.45 -1.82 10.62
N LEU A 325 14.15 -1.51 10.62
CA LEU A 325 13.23 -1.97 11.65
C LEU A 325 13.09 -3.49 11.67
N ALA A 326 12.96 -4.13 10.51
CA ALA A 326 12.83 -5.59 10.41
C ALA A 326 14.09 -6.31 10.90
N ILE A 327 15.27 -5.81 10.52
CA ILE A 327 16.57 -6.30 10.99
C ILE A 327 16.68 -6.13 12.52
N GLY A 328 16.36 -4.95 13.05
CA GLY A 328 16.41 -4.68 14.49
C GLY A 328 15.39 -5.49 15.30
N THR A 329 14.26 -5.86 14.69
CA THR A 329 13.29 -6.76 15.30
C THR A 329 13.84 -8.18 15.39
N LEU A 330 14.37 -8.73 14.29
CA LEU A 330 14.99 -10.05 14.27
C LEU A 330 16.19 -10.11 15.23
N ASP A 331 17.01 -9.07 15.27
CA ASP A 331 18.18 -8.98 16.16
C ASP A 331 17.82 -9.19 17.64
N LYS A 332 16.67 -8.66 18.07
CA LYS A 332 16.16 -8.76 19.44
C LYS A 332 15.36 -10.02 19.72
N MET A 333 14.91 -10.74 18.69
CA MET A 333 14.11 -11.95 18.89
C MET A 333 14.91 -13.07 19.56
N PRO A 334 14.32 -13.80 20.52
CA PRO A 334 14.94 -15.01 21.04
C PRO A 334 14.99 -16.08 19.94
N CYS A 335 16.15 -16.71 19.78
CA CYS A 335 16.37 -17.79 18.81
C CYS A 335 17.20 -18.89 19.44
N SER A 336 16.79 -20.14 19.33
CA SER A 336 17.57 -21.31 19.77
C SER A 336 18.45 -21.91 18.67
N GLY A 337 18.21 -21.54 17.42
CA GLY A 337 19.05 -21.79 16.25
C GLY A 337 19.81 -20.53 15.83
N ARG A 338 20.00 -20.36 14.53
CA ARG A 338 20.68 -19.20 13.95
C ARG A 338 19.65 -18.18 13.43
N LYS A 339 20.05 -16.92 13.41
CA LYS A 339 19.31 -15.82 12.78
C LYS A 339 19.85 -15.58 11.37
N VAL A 340 19.00 -15.75 10.38
CA VAL A 340 19.34 -15.61 8.96
C VAL A 340 18.56 -14.44 8.37
N VAL A 341 19.20 -13.58 7.58
CA VAL A 341 18.51 -12.58 6.76
C VAL A 341 18.74 -12.86 5.29
N VAL A 342 17.69 -12.76 4.48
CA VAL A 342 17.72 -12.79 3.04
C VAL A 342 17.20 -11.44 2.56
N LEU A 343 18.11 -10.59 2.09
CA LEU A 343 17.81 -9.21 1.75
C LEU A 343 17.98 -8.95 0.25
N GLY A 344 16.99 -8.33 -0.33
CA GLY A 344 17.00 -7.85 -1.70
C GLY A 344 17.09 -6.34 -1.79
N LYS A 345 17.28 -5.84 -3.00
CA LYS A 345 17.39 -4.43 -3.34
C LYS A 345 16.32 -3.57 -2.67
N MET A 346 16.71 -2.42 -2.17
CA MET A 346 15.85 -1.29 -1.86
C MET A 346 15.61 -0.49 -3.14
N ALA A 347 14.38 0.01 -3.36
CA ALA A 347 14.00 0.70 -4.60
C ALA A 347 13.75 2.20 -4.37
N GLU A 348 13.78 2.97 -5.48
CA GLU A 348 13.41 4.39 -5.55
C GLU A 348 14.26 5.30 -4.65
N LEU A 349 15.56 5.03 -4.62
CA LEU A 349 16.54 5.74 -3.80
C LEU A 349 17.43 6.68 -4.62
N GLY A 350 17.33 6.67 -5.95
CA GLY A 350 18.15 7.47 -6.83
C GLY A 350 19.63 7.37 -6.50
N GLU A 351 20.34 8.49 -6.48
CA GLU A 351 21.77 8.57 -6.17
C GLU A 351 22.13 8.13 -4.75
N THR A 352 21.16 8.09 -3.82
CA THR A 352 21.41 7.67 -2.43
C THR A 352 21.44 6.14 -2.27
N SER A 353 21.12 5.38 -3.31
CA SER A 353 20.95 3.92 -3.26
C SER A 353 22.16 3.21 -2.63
N GLN A 354 23.36 3.47 -3.13
CA GLN A 354 24.59 2.85 -2.61
C GLN A 354 24.79 3.15 -1.12
N ALA A 355 24.67 4.42 -0.72
CA ALA A 355 24.86 4.83 0.67
C ALA A 355 23.86 4.14 1.61
N ARG A 356 22.61 3.97 1.19
CA ARG A 356 21.58 3.28 1.96
C ARG A 356 21.83 1.78 2.10
N HIS A 357 22.32 1.11 1.05
CA HIS A 357 22.71 -0.30 1.14
C HIS A 357 23.92 -0.50 2.07
N ILE A 358 24.91 0.40 2.02
CA ILE A 358 26.05 0.41 2.94
C ILE A 358 25.58 0.59 4.40
N GLU A 359 24.62 1.49 4.65
CA GLU A 359 24.06 1.72 5.99
C GLU A 359 23.43 0.46 6.58
N ILE A 360 22.66 -0.30 5.76
CA ILE A 360 22.11 -1.60 6.17
C ILE A 360 23.23 -2.60 6.48
N GLY A 361 24.29 -2.63 5.67
CA GLY A 361 25.45 -3.49 5.92
C GLY A 361 26.12 -3.22 7.25
N ARG A 362 26.30 -1.94 7.64
CA ARG A 362 26.84 -1.55 8.95
C ARG A 362 25.94 -1.98 10.10
N GLN A 363 24.63 -1.79 9.99
CA GLN A 363 23.69 -2.28 11.00
C GLN A 363 23.80 -3.82 11.18
N LEU A 364 23.92 -4.56 10.08
CA LEU A 364 24.10 -6.02 10.12
C LEU A 364 25.45 -6.41 10.72
N ALA A 365 26.50 -5.64 10.48
CA ALA A 365 27.82 -5.88 11.07
C ALA A 365 27.77 -5.84 12.61
N ASP A 366 27.00 -4.91 13.18
CA ASP A 366 26.85 -4.70 14.63
C ASP A 366 25.76 -5.58 15.27
N SER A 367 25.03 -6.40 14.50
CA SER A 367 23.91 -7.21 14.96
C SER A 367 24.32 -8.61 15.39
N SER A 368 23.45 -9.31 16.15
CA SER A 368 23.56 -10.73 16.49
C SER A 368 23.09 -11.70 15.37
N ILE A 369 22.87 -11.17 14.17
CA ILE A 369 22.44 -11.99 13.02
C ILE A 369 23.64 -12.82 12.54
N ASP A 370 23.45 -14.13 12.41
CA ASP A 370 24.55 -15.07 12.10
C ASP A 370 24.89 -15.10 10.61
N ILE A 371 23.86 -15.09 9.75
CA ILE A 371 24.02 -15.31 8.31
C ILE A 371 23.29 -14.22 7.50
N VAL A 372 24.00 -13.66 6.53
CA VAL A 372 23.45 -12.65 5.62
C VAL A 372 23.50 -13.11 4.18
N VAL A 373 22.35 -13.20 3.54
CA VAL A 373 22.20 -13.51 2.11
C VAL A 373 21.76 -12.25 1.38
N GLY A 374 22.60 -11.74 0.49
CA GLY A 374 22.31 -10.60 -0.37
C GLY A 374 21.88 -11.04 -1.77
N VAL A 375 20.77 -10.49 -2.24
CA VAL A 375 20.20 -10.81 -3.57
C VAL A 375 20.07 -9.53 -4.40
N CYS A 376 20.53 -9.53 -5.62
CA CYS A 376 20.69 -8.41 -6.55
C CYS A 376 22.07 -7.70 -6.43
N PRO A 377 22.51 -7.04 -7.52
CA PRO A 377 23.84 -6.42 -7.58
C PRO A 377 24.14 -5.42 -6.48
N GLU A 378 23.16 -4.61 -6.12
CA GLU A 378 23.28 -3.54 -5.11
C GLU A 378 23.62 -4.08 -3.71
N MET A 379 23.32 -5.36 -3.45
CA MET A 379 23.62 -5.98 -2.16
C MET A 379 25.10 -6.31 -1.98
N LYS A 380 25.93 -6.22 -3.02
CA LYS A 380 27.39 -6.38 -2.90
C LYS A 380 28.00 -5.33 -1.97
N ASP A 381 27.59 -4.09 -2.09
CA ASP A 381 28.08 -2.99 -1.23
C ASP A 381 27.66 -3.18 0.24
N MET A 382 26.46 -3.70 0.48
CA MET A 382 25.98 -4.09 1.80
C MET A 382 26.84 -5.22 2.40
N LEU A 383 27.04 -6.30 1.65
CA LEU A 383 27.82 -7.46 2.10
C LEU A 383 29.29 -7.13 2.36
N ALA A 384 29.85 -6.14 1.65
CA ALA A 384 31.22 -5.67 1.85
C ALA A 384 31.45 -5.00 3.22
N GLN A 385 30.38 -4.57 3.90
CA GLN A 385 30.50 -3.96 5.24
C GLN A 385 30.57 -4.98 6.38
N LEU A 386 30.30 -6.26 6.09
CA LEU A 386 30.27 -7.30 7.12
C LEU A 386 31.69 -7.70 7.54
N PRO A 387 31.90 -7.97 8.83
CA PRO A 387 33.18 -8.50 9.33
C PRO A 387 33.50 -9.87 8.72
N ALA A 388 34.78 -10.22 8.69
CA ALA A 388 35.27 -11.42 7.97
C ALA A 388 34.70 -12.74 8.51
N ASP A 389 34.38 -12.80 9.78
CA ASP A 389 33.83 -13.95 10.51
C ASP A 389 32.31 -14.10 10.38
N LYS A 390 31.60 -13.09 9.85
CA LYS A 390 30.15 -13.18 9.61
C LYS A 390 29.88 -13.93 8.32
N GLU A 391 29.13 -15.01 8.39
CA GLU A 391 28.76 -15.83 7.23
C GLU A 391 27.91 -15.00 6.24
N ARG A 392 28.31 -15.00 4.96
CA ARG A 392 27.65 -14.24 3.91
C ARG A 392 27.56 -15.01 2.60
N HIS A 393 26.41 -14.84 1.90
CA HIS A 393 26.18 -15.40 0.58
C HIS A 393 25.66 -14.30 -0.37
N TYR A 394 25.99 -14.42 -1.64
CA TYR A 394 25.54 -13.50 -2.68
C TYR A 394 24.86 -14.25 -3.82
N PHE A 395 23.73 -13.71 -4.25
CA PHE A 395 23.00 -14.16 -5.44
C PHE A 395 22.74 -12.98 -6.37
N GLU A 396 22.99 -13.16 -7.66
CA GLU A 396 22.72 -12.14 -8.69
C GLU A 396 21.22 -11.85 -8.81
N ASN A 397 20.38 -12.88 -8.61
CA ASN A 397 18.94 -12.83 -8.61
C ASN A 397 18.37 -13.96 -7.72
N LYS A 398 17.04 -14.09 -7.67
CA LYS A 398 16.37 -15.09 -6.83
C LYS A 398 16.46 -16.55 -7.29
N GLU A 399 16.99 -16.82 -8.49
CA GLU A 399 16.95 -18.16 -9.09
C GLU A 399 17.78 -19.15 -8.28
N GLY A 400 17.16 -20.29 -7.93
CA GLY A 400 17.77 -21.36 -7.10
C GLY A 400 17.97 -21.01 -5.63
N LEU A 401 17.56 -19.82 -5.19
CA LEU A 401 17.74 -19.37 -3.81
C LEU A 401 16.92 -20.20 -2.81
N ASP A 402 15.69 -20.54 -3.13
CA ASP A 402 14.84 -21.38 -2.27
C ASP A 402 15.39 -22.79 -2.09
N GLU A 403 15.98 -23.39 -3.14
CA GLU A 403 16.65 -24.69 -3.05
C GLU A 403 17.93 -24.60 -2.23
N PHE A 404 18.70 -23.53 -2.40
CA PHE A 404 19.89 -23.28 -1.58
C PHE A 404 19.54 -23.14 -0.11
N LEU A 405 18.51 -22.36 0.22
CA LEU A 405 18.04 -22.17 1.60
C LEU A 405 17.63 -23.48 2.23
N ILE A 406 16.80 -24.30 1.58
CA ILE A 406 16.29 -25.57 2.13
C ILE A 406 17.37 -26.63 2.22
N ASN A 407 18.17 -26.81 1.17
CA ASN A 407 19.02 -27.98 1.05
C ASN A 407 20.46 -27.78 1.57
N LYS A 408 20.89 -26.52 1.73
CA LYS A 408 22.30 -26.22 2.06
C LYS A 408 22.47 -25.29 3.25
N LEU A 409 21.53 -24.37 3.51
CA LEU A 409 21.77 -23.32 4.50
C LEU A 409 20.95 -23.52 5.78
N LEU A 410 19.63 -23.62 5.70
CA LEU A 410 18.76 -23.61 6.88
C LEU A 410 18.87 -24.89 7.69
N GLN A 411 18.79 -24.74 9.00
CA GLN A 411 18.89 -25.82 9.98
C GLN A 411 17.71 -25.77 10.96
N ASN A 412 17.61 -26.79 11.78
CA ASN A 412 16.58 -26.88 12.81
C ASN A 412 16.65 -25.68 13.78
N ASN A 413 15.50 -25.09 14.07
CA ASN A 413 15.29 -23.91 14.92
C ASN A 413 15.83 -22.58 14.38
N ASP A 414 16.29 -22.52 13.13
CA ASP A 414 16.66 -21.24 12.52
C ASP A 414 15.44 -20.30 12.39
N ILE A 415 15.70 -18.99 12.47
CA ILE A 415 14.75 -17.96 12.08
C ILE A 415 15.31 -17.25 10.84
N VAL A 416 14.54 -17.23 9.75
CA VAL A 416 14.92 -16.55 8.52
C VAL A 416 13.95 -15.42 8.20
N LEU A 417 14.48 -14.20 8.07
CA LEU A 417 13.76 -13.04 7.57
C LEU A 417 14.01 -12.88 6.07
N ILE A 418 12.94 -12.78 5.27
CA ILE A 418 13.03 -12.45 3.84
C ILE A 418 12.46 -11.05 3.63
N LYS A 419 13.29 -10.12 3.08
CA LYS A 419 12.88 -8.74 2.83
C LYS A 419 13.55 -8.12 1.60
N GLY A 420 12.78 -7.33 0.86
CA GLY A 420 13.26 -6.60 -0.33
C GLY A 420 12.10 -5.97 -1.10
N ALA A 421 12.41 -5.05 -2.00
CA ALA A 421 11.39 -4.40 -2.83
C ALA A 421 10.69 -5.43 -3.74
N ARG A 422 9.38 -5.53 -3.63
CA ARG A 422 8.55 -6.60 -4.22
C ARG A 422 8.86 -6.87 -5.70
N TYR A 423 8.83 -5.84 -6.52
CA TYR A 423 8.95 -6.00 -7.98
C TYR A 423 10.39 -6.11 -8.47
N SER A 424 11.34 -5.44 -7.83
CA SER A 424 12.74 -5.45 -8.23
C SER A 424 13.52 -6.64 -7.69
N SER A 425 13.32 -7.06 -6.44
CA SER A 425 14.00 -8.22 -5.86
C SER A 425 13.26 -9.54 -6.12
N LYS A 426 11.93 -9.49 -6.25
CA LYS A 426 11.03 -10.65 -6.39
C LYS A 426 11.17 -11.71 -5.28
N LEU A 427 11.70 -11.34 -4.13
CA LEU A 427 11.90 -12.25 -2.99
C LEU A 427 10.59 -12.80 -2.42
N TYR A 428 9.45 -12.15 -2.66
CA TYR A 428 8.14 -12.71 -2.32
C TYR A 428 7.91 -14.09 -2.96
N GLN A 429 8.45 -14.35 -4.18
CA GLN A 429 8.33 -15.65 -4.83
C GLN A 429 9.16 -16.73 -4.11
N VAL A 430 10.29 -16.34 -3.51
CA VAL A 430 11.11 -17.22 -2.67
C VAL A 430 10.33 -17.57 -1.39
N ALA A 431 9.75 -16.58 -0.71
CA ALA A 431 8.92 -16.80 0.47
C ALA A 431 7.73 -17.73 0.17
N GLU A 432 6.98 -17.47 -0.91
CA GLU A 432 5.87 -18.31 -1.36
C GLU A 432 6.33 -19.75 -1.67
N SER A 433 7.49 -19.93 -2.33
CA SER A 433 8.08 -21.25 -2.60
C SER A 433 8.44 -22.01 -1.30
N LEU A 434 9.06 -21.32 -0.34
CA LEU A 434 9.40 -21.89 0.96
C LEU A 434 8.14 -22.31 1.73
N ILE A 435 7.10 -21.47 1.76
CA ILE A 435 5.83 -21.77 2.42
C ILE A 435 5.21 -23.02 1.79
N LYS A 436 5.16 -23.09 0.45
CA LYS A 436 4.60 -24.24 -0.27
C LYS A 436 5.37 -25.54 -0.03
N LYS A 437 6.70 -25.48 0.06
CA LYS A 437 7.58 -26.67 0.25
C LYS A 437 7.65 -27.13 1.70
N GLY A 438 7.48 -26.20 2.66
CA GLY A 438 7.63 -26.47 4.10
C GLY A 438 6.32 -26.63 4.88
N ALA A 439 5.16 -26.55 4.23
CA ALA A 439 3.82 -26.65 4.83
C ALA A 439 3.50 -28.09 5.31
#